data_4347b1a3441ab0f313c17fe7dae08513
#
_entry.id   4347b1a3441ab0f313c17fe7dae08513
#
_cell.length_a   1.000
_cell.length_b   1.000
_cell.length_c   1.000
_cell.angle_alpha   90.00
_cell.angle_beta   90.00
_cell.angle_gamma   90.00
#
_symmetry.space_group_name_H-M   'P 1'
#
loop_
_entity.id
_entity.type
_entity.pdbx_description
1 polymer ?
#
loop_
_entity_poly.entity_id
_entity_poly.type
_entity_poly.pdbx_seq_one_letter_code
_entity_poly.pdbx_strand_id
1 'polypeptide(L)'
;MSDPNPNAHPPGDERWARDTLTQLAFAAVKEQRRARRWGIFFKLLFFAYLVGLLLLAWPEKLGTVAATSIKAHTALVRVEGLIASSTEASAKNVIEALRKAFKDQNTVGVVLEINSPGGSPVQAGEIYDEIQKLRQQYPKIPVHAVASDVCASGGYYIAAAAQKIYANKASIVGSIGVRMDSFGFTDAISKLGIERRAYTAGSNKDFLDPFKPVNPAEVRHLQGMLDAIHQQFIAAVKQGRGERLKDDPEVFSGLMWTGEQSVSLGLVDALGSSRYVAEEVIGQKNVVDYTQRTRWVDRLLNETEASLSAVLGRALGLDQNVRWR
;
A
#
# COMPACT_ATOMS: atom_id res chain seq x y z
N MET A 1 -87.75 55.10 21.70
CA MET A 1 -86.30 55.27 22.02
C MET A 1 -85.67 53.88 21.96
N SER A 2 -85.02 53.60 20.86
CA SER A 2 -84.31 52.32 20.65
C SER A 2 -82.82 52.55 20.92
N ASP A 3 -82.33 51.84 21.89
CA ASP A 3 -80.89 51.86 22.27
C ASP A 3 -79.97 51.48 21.09
N PRO A 4 -78.86 52.17 20.89
CA PRO A 4 -77.90 51.81 19.84
C PRO A 4 -77.08 50.53 20.27
N ASN A 5 -77.04 49.58 19.41
CA ASN A 5 -76.27 48.36 19.54
C ASN A 5 -74.77 48.68 19.67
N PRO A 6 -74.10 48.32 20.79
CA PRO A 6 -72.70 48.68 21.05
C PRO A 6 -71.69 47.90 20.23
N ASN A 7 -72.12 46.97 19.34
CA ASN A 7 -71.23 46.10 18.55
C ASN A 7 -71.26 46.41 17.05
N ALA A 8 -71.71 47.59 16.62
CA ALA A 8 -71.59 47.98 15.23
C ALA A 8 -70.18 48.51 14.93
N HIS A 9 -69.35 47.66 14.40
CA HIS A 9 -68.05 48.08 13.85
C HIS A 9 -68.26 48.98 12.62
N PRO A 10 -67.56 50.09 12.48
CA PRO A 10 -67.65 50.97 11.34
C PRO A 10 -67.26 50.28 10.05
N PRO A 11 -67.90 50.52 8.90
CA PRO A 11 -67.65 49.82 7.63
C PRO A 11 -66.29 50.02 7.01
N GLY A 12 -65.38 50.76 7.66
CA GLY A 12 -63.98 50.90 7.28
C GLY A 12 -63.05 49.75 7.79
N ASP A 13 -63.40 49.11 8.91
CA ASP A 13 -62.61 48.07 9.54
C ASP A 13 -62.60 46.74 8.74
N GLU A 14 -63.70 46.40 8.13
CA GLU A 14 -63.85 45.20 7.31
C GLU A 14 -62.95 45.21 6.04
N ARG A 15 -62.85 46.40 5.41
CA ARG A 15 -61.98 46.55 4.21
C ARG A 15 -60.52 46.45 4.60
N TRP A 16 -60.11 47.11 5.67
CA TRP A 16 -58.74 47.04 6.19
C TRP A 16 -58.41 45.61 6.61
N ALA A 17 -59.24 44.88 7.31
CA ALA A 17 -59.08 43.52 7.70
C ALA A 17 -58.94 42.58 6.48
N ARG A 18 -59.71 42.74 5.45
CA ARG A 18 -59.64 41.97 4.19
C ARG A 18 -58.33 42.26 3.44
N ASP A 19 -57.93 43.53 3.36
CA ASP A 19 -56.68 43.91 2.69
C ASP A 19 -55.44 43.35 3.42
N THR A 20 -55.49 43.43 4.76
CA THR A 20 -54.40 42.87 5.59
C THR A 20 -54.32 41.35 5.48
N LEU A 21 -55.45 40.64 5.52
CA LEU A 21 -55.48 39.18 5.30
C LEU A 21 -55.03 38.80 3.90
N THR A 22 -55.34 39.58 2.90
CA THR A 22 -54.93 39.35 1.50
C THR A 22 -53.45 39.57 1.36
N GLN A 23 -52.85 40.61 1.97
CA GLN A 23 -51.44 40.85 1.98
C GLN A 23 -50.66 39.76 2.72
N LEU A 24 -51.16 39.29 3.86
CA LEU A 24 -50.56 38.18 4.61
C LEU A 24 -50.61 36.87 3.81
N ALA A 25 -51.74 36.59 3.15
CA ALA A 25 -51.89 35.42 2.28
C ALA A 25 -50.91 35.45 1.10
N PHE A 26 -50.77 36.61 0.43
CA PHE A 26 -49.80 36.77 -0.65
C PHE A 26 -48.35 36.68 -0.16
N ALA A 27 -48.02 37.23 1.01
CA ALA A 27 -46.71 37.11 1.63
C ALA A 27 -46.39 35.64 1.94
N ALA A 28 -47.32 34.90 2.56
CA ALA A 28 -47.14 33.48 2.87
C ALA A 28 -46.96 32.63 1.61
N VAL A 29 -47.77 32.86 0.54
CA VAL A 29 -47.62 32.16 -0.74
C VAL A 29 -46.26 32.48 -1.41
N LYS A 30 -45.80 33.73 -1.33
CA LYS A 30 -44.50 34.16 -1.87
C LYS A 30 -43.34 33.51 -1.12
N GLU A 31 -43.46 33.45 0.20
CA GLU A 31 -42.45 32.80 1.02
C GLU A 31 -42.40 31.28 0.82
N GLN A 32 -43.55 30.63 0.72
CA GLN A 32 -43.67 29.22 0.40
C GLN A 32 -43.08 28.86 -0.97
N ARG A 33 -43.33 29.71 -1.99
CA ARG A 33 -42.69 29.56 -3.31
C ARG A 33 -41.17 29.73 -3.25
N ARG A 34 -40.68 30.68 -2.43
CA ARG A 34 -39.24 30.91 -2.23
C ARG A 34 -38.59 29.73 -1.53
N ALA A 35 -39.19 29.25 -0.45
CA ALA A 35 -38.73 28.06 0.27
C ALA A 35 -38.70 26.81 -0.63
N ARG A 36 -39.74 26.61 -1.47
CA ARG A 36 -39.78 25.49 -2.43
C ARG A 36 -38.69 25.59 -3.49
N ARG A 37 -38.40 26.80 -4.01
CA ARG A 37 -37.29 27.01 -4.98
C ARG A 37 -35.94 26.73 -4.36
N TRP A 38 -35.71 27.20 -3.14
CA TRP A 38 -34.46 26.90 -2.39
C TRP A 38 -34.34 25.40 -2.07
N GLY A 39 -35.44 24.76 -1.68
CA GLY A 39 -35.47 23.32 -1.46
C GLY A 39 -35.12 22.51 -2.72
N ILE A 40 -35.64 22.90 -3.88
CA ILE A 40 -35.31 22.28 -5.18
C ILE A 40 -33.82 22.54 -5.51
N PHE A 41 -33.35 23.79 -5.33
CA PHE A 41 -31.95 24.15 -5.59
C PHE A 41 -30.95 23.30 -4.74
N PHE A 42 -31.21 23.19 -3.44
CA PHE A 42 -30.34 22.38 -2.58
C PHE A 42 -30.39 20.88 -2.90
N LYS A 43 -31.56 20.36 -3.29
CA LYS A 43 -31.70 18.97 -3.76
C LYS A 43 -30.91 18.73 -5.04
N LEU A 44 -30.96 19.65 -5.99
CA LEU A 44 -30.18 19.56 -7.23
C LEU A 44 -28.69 19.71 -6.98
N LEU A 45 -28.30 20.63 -6.08
CA LEU A 45 -26.90 20.81 -5.68
C LEU A 45 -26.35 19.55 -5.01
N PHE A 46 -27.13 18.94 -4.10
CA PHE A 46 -26.78 17.69 -3.44
C PHE A 46 -26.67 16.52 -4.43
N PHE A 47 -27.62 16.45 -5.38
CA PHE A 47 -27.55 15.44 -6.44
C PHE A 47 -26.33 15.64 -7.35
N ALA A 48 -26.05 16.88 -7.75
CA ALA A 48 -24.84 17.23 -8.52
C ALA A 48 -23.56 16.90 -7.75
N TYR A 49 -23.55 17.15 -6.45
CA TYR A 49 -22.43 16.74 -5.56
C TYR A 49 -22.25 15.22 -5.53
N LEU A 50 -23.34 14.45 -5.38
CA LEU A 50 -23.30 12.98 -5.43
C LEU A 50 -22.84 12.46 -6.80
N VAL A 51 -23.33 13.06 -7.89
CA VAL A 51 -22.89 12.73 -9.25
C VAL A 51 -21.42 13.09 -9.43
N GLY A 52 -20.97 14.23 -8.91
CA GLY A 52 -19.56 14.63 -8.89
C GLY A 52 -18.68 13.65 -8.13
N LEU A 53 -19.11 13.22 -6.94
CA LEU A 53 -18.43 12.15 -6.18
C LEU A 53 -18.44 10.82 -6.95
N LEU A 54 -19.54 10.45 -7.58
CA LEU A 54 -19.65 9.25 -8.39
C LEU A 54 -18.71 9.31 -9.60
N LEU A 55 -18.62 10.46 -10.26
CA LEU A 55 -17.70 10.69 -11.38
C LEU A 55 -16.25 10.72 -10.94
N LEU A 56 -15.94 11.25 -9.75
CA LEU A 56 -14.61 11.19 -9.14
C LEU A 56 -14.23 9.76 -8.71
N ALA A 57 -15.21 8.97 -8.28
CA ALA A 57 -15.01 7.57 -7.92
C ALA A 57 -14.98 6.61 -9.14
N TRP A 58 -15.55 7.02 -10.27
CA TRP A 58 -15.74 6.19 -11.48
C TRP A 58 -14.66 6.32 -12.58
N PRO A 59 -13.83 7.38 -12.69
CA PRO A 59 -13.04 7.62 -13.92
C PRO A 59 -12.01 6.56 -14.25
N GLU A 60 -11.65 5.68 -13.33
CA GLU A 60 -10.61 4.70 -13.61
C GLU A 60 -11.10 3.35 -14.14
N LYS A 61 -12.40 3.05 -14.06
CA LYS A 61 -12.93 1.90 -14.80
C LYS A 61 -13.14 2.20 -16.29
N LEU A 62 -13.31 3.48 -16.66
CA LEU A 62 -13.32 3.89 -18.07
C LEU A 62 -11.92 4.27 -18.60
N GLY A 63 -10.96 4.58 -17.70
CA GLY A 63 -9.58 4.94 -18.05
C GLY A 63 -8.55 3.84 -17.88
N THR A 64 -8.89 2.77 -17.15
CA THR A 64 -8.09 1.54 -17.02
C THR A 64 -8.77 0.33 -17.72
N VAL A 65 -9.43 0.54 -18.83
CA VAL A 65 -9.03 -0.30 -19.93
C VAL A 65 -7.53 0.00 -20.02
N ALA A 66 -6.67 -0.88 -19.51
CA ALA A 66 -5.28 -0.88 -19.86
C ALA A 66 -5.28 -0.54 -21.34
N ALA A 67 -4.83 0.66 -21.68
CA ALA A 67 -4.56 0.94 -23.05
C ALA A 67 -3.63 -0.20 -23.40
N THR A 68 -4.17 -1.25 -24.00
CA THR A 68 -3.37 -2.25 -24.66
C THR A 68 -2.55 -1.39 -25.57
N SER A 69 -1.33 -1.11 -25.14
CA SER A 69 -0.44 -0.23 -25.87
C SER A 69 -0.36 -0.90 -27.23
N ILE A 70 -1.06 -0.33 -28.22
CA ILE A 70 -1.09 -0.87 -29.58
C ILE A 70 0.34 -0.95 -30.14
N LYS A 71 1.31 -0.39 -29.41
CA LYS A 71 2.73 -0.31 -29.77
C LYS A 71 3.57 -1.10 -28.77
N ALA A 72 4.63 -1.70 -29.28
CA ALA A 72 5.67 -2.30 -28.47
C ALA A 72 6.15 -1.32 -27.37
N HIS A 73 6.35 -1.84 -26.15
CA HIS A 73 6.74 -1.02 -25.01
C HIS A 73 7.59 -1.82 -24.00
N THR A 74 8.33 -1.07 -23.20
CA THR A 74 8.97 -1.58 -21.98
C THR A 74 7.96 -1.52 -20.85
N ALA A 75 7.70 -2.64 -20.18
CA ALA A 75 6.87 -2.67 -18.97
C ALA A 75 7.70 -2.22 -17.77
N LEU A 76 7.17 -1.30 -16.99
CA LEU A 76 7.75 -0.85 -15.73
C LEU A 76 6.93 -1.42 -14.57
N VAL A 77 7.61 -2.05 -13.62
CA VAL A 77 7.02 -2.49 -12.35
C VAL A 77 7.88 -1.93 -11.21
N ARG A 78 7.26 -1.22 -10.27
CA ARG A 78 7.97 -0.64 -9.14
C ARG A 78 7.78 -1.45 -7.88
N VAL A 79 8.85 -1.56 -7.09
CA VAL A 79 8.86 -2.07 -5.73
C VAL A 79 9.31 -0.94 -4.83
N GLU A 80 8.35 -0.22 -4.25
CA GLU A 80 8.60 1.00 -3.48
C GLU A 80 8.30 0.81 -2.00
N GLY A 81 9.23 1.20 -1.13
CA GLY A 81 9.08 1.17 0.33
C GLY A 81 9.27 -0.21 0.96
N LEU A 82 8.70 -0.38 2.16
CA LEU A 82 8.84 -1.63 2.94
C LEU A 82 8.10 -2.79 2.26
N ILE A 83 8.78 -3.92 2.12
CA ILE A 83 8.20 -5.16 1.59
C ILE A 83 7.46 -5.89 2.71
N ALA A 84 6.13 -5.81 2.71
CA ALA A 84 5.28 -6.46 3.70
C ALA A 84 3.89 -6.77 3.10
N SER A 85 3.15 -7.68 3.71
CA SER A 85 1.83 -8.10 3.21
C SER A 85 0.78 -6.98 3.15
N SER A 86 0.95 -5.93 3.98
CA SER A 86 0.03 -4.79 4.09
C SER A 86 0.45 -3.55 3.30
N THR A 87 1.55 -3.62 2.54
CA THR A 87 2.11 -2.48 1.79
C THR A 87 1.87 -2.58 0.29
N GLU A 88 2.17 -1.52 -0.44
CA GLU A 88 2.13 -1.52 -1.91
C GLU A 88 3.17 -2.48 -2.50
N ALA A 89 4.34 -2.64 -1.85
CA ALA A 89 5.37 -3.59 -2.21
C ALA A 89 5.09 -5.03 -1.73
N SER A 90 3.83 -5.40 -1.48
CA SER A 90 3.45 -6.77 -1.14
C SER A 90 3.66 -7.73 -2.32
N ALA A 91 3.93 -9.00 -2.02
CA ALA A 91 4.06 -10.02 -3.06
C ALA A 91 2.81 -10.08 -3.95
N LYS A 92 1.61 -9.99 -3.37
CA LYS A 92 0.35 -9.96 -4.13
C LYS A 92 0.35 -8.88 -5.20
N ASN A 93 0.66 -7.63 -4.84
CA ASN A 93 0.59 -6.50 -5.76
C ASN A 93 1.68 -6.57 -6.84
N VAL A 94 2.92 -6.87 -6.43
CA VAL A 94 4.06 -6.94 -7.36
C VAL A 94 3.90 -8.11 -8.33
N ILE A 95 3.49 -9.28 -7.86
CA ILE A 95 3.24 -10.45 -8.71
C ILE A 95 2.10 -10.20 -9.69
N GLU A 96 1.02 -9.54 -9.25
CA GLU A 96 -0.07 -9.18 -10.15
C GLU A 96 0.39 -8.21 -11.25
N ALA A 97 1.19 -7.21 -10.91
CA ALA A 97 1.79 -6.28 -11.85
C ALA A 97 2.69 -7.00 -12.88
N LEU A 98 3.59 -7.86 -12.39
CA LEU A 98 4.46 -8.67 -13.24
C LEU A 98 3.66 -9.57 -14.20
N ARG A 99 2.66 -10.30 -13.69
CA ARG A 99 1.80 -11.17 -14.54
C ARG A 99 1.06 -10.39 -15.61
N LYS A 100 0.57 -9.18 -15.31
CA LYS A 100 -0.06 -8.30 -16.31
C LYS A 100 0.95 -7.85 -17.37
N ALA A 101 2.14 -7.42 -16.94
CA ALA A 101 3.22 -7.01 -17.83
C ALA A 101 3.64 -8.12 -18.79
N PHE A 102 3.82 -9.36 -18.31
CA PHE A 102 4.23 -10.49 -19.15
C PHE A 102 3.13 -11.04 -20.05
N LYS A 103 1.85 -10.86 -19.69
CA LYS A 103 0.70 -11.26 -20.51
C LYS A 103 0.42 -10.31 -21.67
N ASP A 104 0.90 -9.09 -21.59
CA ASP A 104 0.72 -8.12 -22.68
C ASP A 104 1.64 -8.49 -23.84
N GLN A 105 1.04 -8.75 -25.02
CA GLN A 105 1.74 -9.17 -26.23
C GLN A 105 2.69 -8.10 -26.80
N ASN A 106 2.52 -6.85 -26.38
CA ASN A 106 3.35 -5.72 -26.81
C ASN A 106 4.51 -5.43 -25.85
N THR A 107 4.62 -6.16 -24.75
CA THR A 107 5.75 -6.05 -23.82
C THR A 107 6.98 -6.70 -24.45
N VAL A 108 8.05 -5.91 -24.66
CA VAL A 108 9.32 -6.37 -25.22
C VAL A 108 10.40 -6.57 -24.17
N GLY A 109 10.23 -6.04 -22.98
CA GLY A 109 11.11 -6.23 -21.84
C GLY A 109 10.47 -5.64 -20.58
N VAL A 110 10.95 -6.07 -19.41
CA VAL A 110 10.47 -5.62 -18.10
C VAL A 110 11.59 -4.93 -17.35
N VAL A 111 11.33 -3.73 -16.89
CA VAL A 111 12.15 -3.00 -15.92
C VAL A 111 11.50 -3.12 -14.55
N LEU A 112 12.18 -3.75 -13.63
CA LEU A 112 11.83 -3.82 -12.22
C LEU A 112 12.60 -2.74 -11.46
N GLU A 113 11.94 -1.60 -11.21
CA GLU A 113 12.53 -0.48 -10.49
C GLU A 113 12.33 -0.68 -8.98
N ILE A 114 13.43 -0.73 -8.24
CA ILE A 114 13.41 -1.06 -6.80
C ILE A 114 13.92 0.13 -6.00
N ASN A 115 13.07 0.63 -5.12
CA ASN A 115 13.39 1.62 -4.10
C ASN A 115 12.89 1.15 -2.74
N SER A 116 13.62 0.19 -2.15
CA SER A 116 13.18 -0.52 -0.96
C SER A 116 14.32 -0.84 0.00
N PRO A 117 14.15 -0.61 1.31
CA PRO A 117 15.08 -1.07 2.33
C PRO A 117 14.97 -2.58 2.62
N GLY A 118 14.04 -3.29 1.97
CA GLY A 118 13.72 -4.68 2.22
C GLY A 118 12.45 -4.87 3.05
N GLY A 119 12.41 -5.95 3.83
CA GLY A 119 11.26 -6.29 4.67
C GLY A 119 11.09 -7.79 4.83
N SER A 120 9.87 -8.31 4.71
CA SER A 120 9.54 -9.71 4.90
C SER A 120 10.28 -10.64 3.94
N PRO A 121 11.06 -11.61 4.46
CA PRO A 121 11.72 -12.61 3.61
C PRO A 121 10.74 -13.46 2.81
N VAL A 122 9.55 -13.74 3.36
CA VAL A 122 8.50 -14.50 2.69
C VAL A 122 7.99 -13.75 1.46
N GLN A 123 7.64 -12.46 1.62
CA GLN A 123 7.15 -11.65 0.51
C GLN A 123 8.22 -11.47 -0.58
N ALA A 124 9.48 -11.26 -0.19
CA ALA A 124 10.59 -11.13 -1.13
C ALA A 124 10.86 -12.46 -1.87
N GLY A 125 10.80 -13.59 -1.19
CA GLY A 125 10.95 -14.92 -1.77
C GLY A 125 9.85 -15.25 -2.77
N GLU A 126 8.57 -14.98 -2.45
CA GLU A 126 7.45 -15.19 -3.37
C GLU A 126 7.60 -14.38 -4.66
N ILE A 127 8.06 -13.12 -4.57
CA ILE A 127 8.32 -12.28 -5.74
C ILE A 127 9.50 -12.84 -6.56
N TYR A 128 10.58 -13.24 -5.88
CA TYR A 128 11.74 -13.86 -6.53
C TYR A 128 11.35 -15.10 -7.32
N ASP A 129 10.62 -16.01 -6.71
CA ASP A 129 10.18 -17.27 -7.34
C ASP A 129 9.26 -17.01 -8.53
N GLU A 130 8.34 -16.06 -8.42
CA GLU A 130 7.47 -15.69 -9.53
C GLU A 130 8.25 -15.09 -10.71
N ILE A 131 9.25 -14.22 -10.45
CA ILE A 131 10.10 -13.67 -11.51
C ILE A 131 10.84 -14.82 -12.22
N GLN A 132 11.43 -15.75 -11.46
CA GLN A 132 12.11 -16.90 -12.05
C GLN A 132 11.17 -17.74 -12.93
N LYS A 133 9.95 -18.00 -12.47
CA LYS A 133 8.92 -18.71 -13.22
C LYS A 133 8.53 -17.97 -14.50
N LEU A 134 8.27 -16.66 -14.42
CA LEU A 134 7.90 -15.85 -15.57
C LEU A 134 9.02 -15.77 -16.61
N ARG A 135 10.28 -15.67 -16.18
CA ARG A 135 11.45 -15.72 -17.08
C ARG A 135 11.57 -17.06 -17.83
N GLN A 136 11.24 -18.16 -17.16
CA GLN A 136 11.20 -19.48 -17.81
C GLN A 136 10.03 -19.60 -18.80
N GLN A 137 8.87 -19.06 -18.43
CA GLN A 137 7.66 -19.12 -19.25
C GLN A 137 7.72 -18.18 -20.46
N TYR A 138 8.40 -17.04 -20.33
CA TYR A 138 8.53 -16.01 -21.37
C TYR A 138 10.00 -15.68 -21.67
N PRO A 139 10.78 -16.63 -22.23
CA PRO A 139 12.23 -16.47 -22.37
C PRO A 139 12.67 -15.32 -23.31
N LYS A 140 11.74 -14.83 -24.13
CA LYS A 140 11.98 -13.72 -25.07
C LYS A 140 11.82 -12.33 -24.41
N ILE A 141 11.21 -12.25 -23.23
CA ILE A 141 10.99 -11.00 -22.50
C ILE A 141 12.05 -10.87 -21.39
N PRO A 142 13.10 -10.05 -21.59
CA PRO A 142 14.11 -9.86 -20.58
C PRO A 142 13.55 -9.10 -19.37
N VAL A 143 14.07 -9.44 -18.17
CA VAL A 143 13.80 -8.71 -16.92
C VAL A 143 15.08 -8.09 -16.41
N HIS A 144 15.08 -6.79 -16.26
CA HIS A 144 16.20 -6.04 -15.71
C HIS A 144 15.77 -5.32 -14.44
N ALA A 145 16.52 -5.50 -13.34
CA ALA A 145 16.31 -4.75 -12.12
C ALA A 145 17.10 -3.44 -12.15
N VAL A 146 16.53 -2.39 -11.61
CA VAL A 146 17.18 -1.09 -11.44
C VAL A 146 17.03 -0.65 -9.99
N ALA A 147 18.16 -0.53 -9.29
CA ALA A 147 18.22 0.07 -7.97
C ALA A 147 18.09 1.58 -8.10
N SER A 148 17.05 2.19 -7.51
CA SER A 148 16.89 3.62 -7.41
C SER A 148 17.73 4.17 -6.25
N ASP A 149 17.12 4.74 -5.19
CA ASP A 149 17.88 5.22 -4.04
C ASP A 149 18.41 4.06 -3.19
N VAL A 150 17.54 3.07 -2.90
CA VAL A 150 17.85 1.92 -2.04
C VAL A 150 17.34 0.62 -2.66
N CYS A 151 18.22 -0.36 -2.75
CA CYS A 151 17.87 -1.74 -3.12
C CYS A 151 18.58 -2.69 -2.15
N ALA A 152 18.05 -2.80 -0.93
CA ALA A 152 18.70 -3.46 0.18
C ALA A 152 17.86 -4.62 0.73
N SER A 153 18.52 -5.62 1.34
CA SER A 153 17.89 -6.76 2.01
C SER A 153 16.86 -7.45 1.09
N GLY A 154 15.60 -7.57 1.49
CA GLY A 154 14.53 -8.14 0.65
C GLY A 154 14.39 -7.49 -0.73
N GLY A 155 14.74 -6.19 -0.87
CA GLY A 155 14.79 -5.52 -2.17
C GLY A 155 15.86 -6.10 -3.09
N TYR A 156 17.06 -6.37 -2.54
CA TYR A 156 18.13 -7.02 -3.29
C TYR A 156 17.83 -8.50 -3.56
N TYR A 157 17.15 -9.18 -2.63
CA TYR A 157 16.65 -10.53 -2.85
C TYR A 157 15.81 -10.60 -4.14
N ILE A 158 14.87 -9.70 -4.29
CA ILE A 158 14.02 -9.59 -5.49
C ILE A 158 14.88 -9.25 -6.73
N ALA A 159 15.79 -8.27 -6.61
CA ALA A 159 16.67 -7.87 -7.71
C ALA A 159 17.51 -9.03 -8.25
N ALA A 160 17.96 -9.93 -7.38
CA ALA A 160 18.75 -11.10 -7.75
C ALA A 160 18.01 -12.06 -8.71
N ALA A 161 16.69 -12.00 -8.80
CA ALA A 161 15.90 -12.78 -9.77
C ALA A 161 16.01 -12.26 -11.22
N ALA A 162 16.50 -11.02 -11.43
CA ALA A 162 16.62 -10.41 -12.77
C ALA A 162 17.83 -10.95 -13.55
N GLN A 163 17.80 -10.78 -14.89
CA GLN A 163 18.97 -11.14 -15.73
C GLN A 163 20.16 -10.23 -15.50
N LYS A 164 19.89 -8.92 -15.39
CA LYS A 164 20.90 -7.90 -15.04
C LYS A 164 20.33 -6.93 -14.03
N ILE A 165 21.23 -6.38 -13.23
CA ILE A 165 20.92 -5.39 -12.19
C ILE A 165 21.70 -4.12 -12.54
N TYR A 166 21.02 -3.00 -12.56
CA TYR A 166 21.56 -1.66 -12.77
C TYR A 166 21.38 -0.81 -11.52
N ALA A 167 22.21 0.19 -11.32
CA ALA A 167 22.11 1.11 -10.19
C ALA A 167 22.58 2.52 -10.57
N ASN A 168 22.17 3.52 -9.83
CA ASN A 168 22.84 4.82 -9.85
C ASN A 168 24.15 4.71 -9.04
N LYS A 169 25.13 5.58 -9.29
CA LYS A 169 26.41 5.61 -8.56
C LYS A 169 26.20 5.67 -7.05
N ALA A 170 25.23 6.45 -6.60
CA ALA A 170 24.93 6.70 -5.20
C ALA A 170 23.84 5.79 -4.61
N SER A 171 23.26 4.88 -5.40
CA SER A 171 22.29 3.90 -4.89
C SER A 171 22.92 3.10 -3.75
N ILE A 172 22.12 2.79 -2.73
CA ILE A 172 22.54 1.91 -1.65
C ILE A 172 22.08 0.50 -1.96
N VAL A 173 23.03 -0.45 -2.08
CA VAL A 173 22.78 -1.82 -2.53
C VAL A 173 23.35 -2.82 -1.54
N GLY A 174 22.74 -3.99 -1.41
CA GLY A 174 23.25 -5.07 -0.58
C GLY A 174 22.42 -5.35 0.66
N SER A 175 22.99 -5.23 1.86
CA SER A 175 22.34 -5.63 3.12
C SER A 175 21.83 -7.09 3.05
N ILE A 176 22.70 -7.99 2.54
CA ILE A 176 22.39 -9.42 2.41
C ILE A 176 22.56 -10.06 3.77
N GLY A 177 21.53 -9.97 4.58
CA GLY A 177 21.50 -10.44 5.95
C GLY A 177 20.09 -10.52 6.49
N VAL A 178 19.95 -11.12 7.68
CA VAL A 178 18.66 -11.25 8.38
C VAL A 178 18.83 -10.78 9.81
N ARG A 179 17.90 -9.99 10.30
CA ARG A 179 17.92 -9.53 11.69
C ARG A 179 16.53 -9.65 12.32
N MET A 180 16.53 -9.85 13.62
CA MET A 180 15.37 -9.72 14.48
C MET A 180 15.74 -8.88 15.69
N ASP A 181 14.97 -7.87 16.00
CA ASP A 181 15.18 -7.00 17.15
C ASP A 181 14.18 -7.35 18.25
N SER A 182 14.61 -7.35 19.51
CA SER A 182 13.78 -7.52 20.69
C SER A 182 14.28 -6.62 21.81
N PHE A 183 13.40 -6.31 22.78
CA PHE A 183 13.72 -5.54 23.97
C PHE A 183 13.53 -6.39 25.21
N GLY A 184 14.38 -6.21 26.25
CA GLY A 184 14.22 -6.82 27.56
C GLY A 184 13.73 -5.79 28.60
N PHE A 185 12.67 -6.13 29.30
CA PHE A 185 12.04 -5.26 30.33
C PHE A 185 12.07 -5.87 31.74
N THR A 186 12.79 -6.96 31.95
CA THR A 186 12.84 -7.70 33.22
C THR A 186 13.18 -6.81 34.41
N ASP A 187 14.27 -6.04 34.29
CA ASP A 187 14.70 -5.13 35.39
C ASP A 187 13.78 -3.94 35.57
N ALA A 188 13.16 -3.46 34.48
CA ALA A 188 12.25 -2.34 34.53
C ALA A 188 10.99 -2.70 35.31
N ILE A 189 10.33 -3.82 35.01
CA ILE A 189 9.12 -4.25 35.71
C ILE A 189 9.40 -4.60 37.18
N SER A 190 10.58 -5.22 37.47
CA SER A 190 10.99 -5.53 38.83
C SER A 190 11.14 -4.26 39.68
N LYS A 191 11.80 -3.22 39.15
CA LYS A 191 11.95 -1.92 39.84
C LYS A 191 10.61 -1.20 40.09
N LEU A 192 9.61 -1.45 39.25
CA LEU A 192 8.26 -0.90 39.38
C LEU A 192 7.36 -1.75 40.28
N GLY A 193 7.86 -2.86 40.86
CA GLY A 193 7.07 -3.78 41.69
C GLY A 193 5.98 -4.52 40.89
N ILE A 194 6.13 -4.64 39.56
CA ILE A 194 5.19 -5.31 38.68
C ILE A 194 5.63 -6.77 38.52
N GLU A 195 4.72 -7.71 38.77
CA GLU A 195 4.92 -9.13 38.56
C GLU A 195 4.23 -9.59 37.26
N ARG A 196 4.99 -10.21 36.37
CA ARG A 196 4.42 -10.83 35.17
C ARG A 196 4.05 -12.29 35.46
N ARG A 197 2.78 -12.63 35.25
CA ARG A 197 2.26 -13.97 35.41
C ARG A 197 1.83 -14.51 34.06
N ALA A 198 2.64 -15.39 33.44
CA ALA A 198 2.33 -16.06 32.20
C ALA A 198 1.94 -17.52 32.49
N TYR A 199 0.79 -17.94 31.98
CA TYR A 199 0.32 -19.31 32.04
C TYR A 199 0.28 -19.87 30.63
N THR A 200 1.11 -20.88 30.33
CA THR A 200 1.27 -21.42 28.99
C THR A 200 1.07 -22.92 28.97
N ALA A 201 0.56 -23.43 27.87
CA ALA A 201 0.60 -24.84 27.52
C ALA A 201 1.58 -25.02 26.35
N GLY A 202 2.61 -25.86 26.54
CA GLY A 202 3.75 -26.00 25.64
C GLY A 202 5.00 -25.35 26.26
N SER A 203 6.10 -26.13 26.34
CA SER A 203 7.33 -25.77 27.07
C SER A 203 8.03 -24.51 26.57
N ASN A 204 7.83 -24.12 25.32
CA ASN A 204 8.44 -22.95 24.70
C ASN A 204 7.42 -21.93 24.20
N LYS A 205 6.20 -21.90 24.78
CA LYS A 205 5.15 -21.01 24.30
C LYS A 205 5.39 -19.54 24.65
N ASP A 206 6.24 -19.29 25.62
CA ASP A 206 6.72 -17.97 26.04
C ASP A 206 8.14 -17.66 25.51
N PHE A 207 8.47 -18.27 24.37
CA PHE A 207 9.72 -18.07 23.65
C PHE A 207 10.01 -16.58 23.44
N LEU A 208 11.22 -16.13 23.90
CA LEU A 208 11.67 -14.73 23.85
C LEU A 208 10.72 -13.74 24.52
N ASP A 209 10.05 -14.12 25.62
CA ASP A 209 9.22 -13.18 26.39
C ASP A 209 10.12 -12.03 26.90
N PRO A 210 9.84 -10.76 26.51
CA PRO A 210 10.68 -9.61 26.85
C PRO A 210 10.67 -9.27 28.35
N PHE A 211 9.79 -9.87 29.11
CA PHE A 211 9.66 -9.67 30.55
C PHE A 211 10.30 -10.78 31.40
N LYS A 212 11.01 -11.71 30.74
CA LYS A 212 11.79 -12.77 31.41
C LYS A 212 13.29 -12.60 31.15
N PRO A 213 14.13 -13.16 32.02
CA PRO A 213 15.56 -13.26 31.72
C PRO A 213 15.80 -14.01 30.41
N VAL A 214 16.85 -13.60 29.71
CA VAL A 214 17.23 -14.24 28.43
C VAL A 214 17.59 -15.71 28.68
N ASN A 215 16.98 -16.61 27.91
CA ASN A 215 17.27 -18.02 27.92
C ASN A 215 18.26 -18.36 26.79
N PRO A 216 19.49 -18.83 27.10
CA PRO A 216 20.49 -19.17 26.08
C PRO A 216 20.04 -20.24 25.07
N ALA A 217 19.17 -21.17 25.48
CA ALA A 217 18.64 -22.20 24.58
C ALA A 217 17.68 -21.60 23.54
N GLU A 218 16.86 -20.64 23.95
CA GLU A 218 15.96 -19.91 23.05
C GLU A 218 16.75 -19.04 22.06
N VAL A 219 17.80 -18.36 22.53
CA VAL A 219 18.69 -17.57 21.67
C VAL A 219 19.35 -18.45 20.61
N ARG A 220 19.88 -19.63 20.99
CA ARG A 220 20.45 -20.57 20.01
C ARG A 220 19.43 -21.05 18.99
N HIS A 221 18.20 -21.31 19.40
CA HIS A 221 17.14 -21.71 18.49
C HIS A 221 16.81 -20.58 17.50
N LEU A 222 16.63 -19.35 18.00
CA LEU A 222 16.42 -18.16 17.17
C LEU A 222 17.55 -17.97 16.17
N GLN A 223 18.81 -18.02 16.63
CA GLN A 223 19.97 -17.86 15.75
C GLN A 223 19.96 -18.90 14.62
N GLY A 224 19.65 -20.15 14.92
CA GLY A 224 19.50 -21.20 13.90
C GLY A 224 18.42 -20.90 12.86
N MET A 225 17.31 -20.29 13.27
CA MET A 225 16.27 -19.84 12.33
C MET A 225 16.75 -18.67 11.44
N LEU A 226 17.43 -17.69 12.03
CA LEU A 226 17.98 -16.55 11.27
C LEU A 226 19.04 -17.02 10.27
N ASP A 227 19.92 -17.93 10.69
CA ASP A 227 20.95 -18.52 9.83
C ASP A 227 20.32 -19.29 8.66
N ALA A 228 19.27 -20.07 8.91
CA ALA A 228 18.57 -20.79 7.85
C ALA A 228 17.94 -19.84 6.80
N ILE A 229 17.29 -18.76 7.24
CA ILE A 229 16.73 -17.73 6.33
C ILE A 229 17.86 -17.02 5.58
N HIS A 230 18.96 -16.72 6.25
CA HIS A 230 20.13 -16.08 5.61
C HIS A 230 20.74 -16.98 4.53
N GLN A 231 20.88 -18.28 4.79
CA GLN A 231 21.39 -19.23 3.79
C GLN A 231 20.46 -19.31 2.55
N GLN A 232 19.14 -19.24 2.73
CA GLN A 232 18.20 -19.16 1.60
C GLN A 232 18.44 -17.90 0.77
N PHE A 233 18.66 -16.75 1.41
CA PHE A 233 18.97 -15.49 0.73
C PHE A 233 20.30 -15.59 -0.03
N ILE A 234 21.37 -16.09 0.61
CA ILE A 234 22.68 -16.32 -0.01
C ILE A 234 22.55 -17.21 -1.26
N ALA A 235 21.78 -18.30 -1.14
CA ALA A 235 21.57 -19.23 -2.26
C ALA A 235 20.88 -18.53 -3.45
N ALA A 236 19.83 -17.73 -3.20
CA ALA A 236 19.13 -16.97 -4.22
C ALA A 236 20.07 -15.95 -4.92
N VAL A 237 20.89 -15.24 -4.16
CA VAL A 237 21.86 -14.29 -4.71
C VAL A 237 22.92 -15.02 -5.55
N LYS A 238 23.50 -16.09 -5.03
CA LYS A 238 24.48 -16.92 -5.77
C LYS A 238 23.88 -17.47 -7.06
N GLN A 239 22.64 -17.95 -7.03
CA GLN A 239 21.93 -18.42 -8.22
C GLN A 239 21.72 -17.30 -9.24
N GLY A 240 21.29 -16.13 -8.80
CA GLY A 240 20.97 -15.02 -9.68
C GLY A 240 22.23 -14.34 -10.26
N ARG A 241 23.29 -14.21 -9.47
CA ARG A 241 24.52 -13.53 -9.89
C ARG A 241 25.52 -14.48 -10.60
N GLY A 242 25.55 -15.74 -10.21
CA GLY A 242 26.47 -16.71 -10.78
C GLY A 242 27.94 -16.26 -10.71
N GLU A 243 28.69 -16.46 -11.79
CA GLU A 243 30.09 -16.11 -11.94
C GLU A 243 30.39 -14.59 -11.86
N ARG A 244 29.38 -13.74 -11.96
CA ARG A 244 29.53 -12.30 -11.83
C ARG A 244 29.87 -11.86 -10.42
N LEU A 245 29.41 -12.64 -9.42
CA LEU A 245 29.66 -12.35 -8.01
C LEU A 245 31.12 -12.58 -7.67
N LYS A 246 31.75 -11.62 -7.00
CA LYS A 246 33.10 -11.77 -6.50
C LYS A 246 33.12 -12.62 -5.23
N ASP A 247 34.18 -13.37 -5.06
CA ASP A 247 34.41 -14.16 -3.85
C ASP A 247 34.91 -13.24 -2.73
N ASP A 248 33.98 -12.51 -2.12
CA ASP A 248 34.23 -11.61 -1.01
C ASP A 248 33.23 -11.97 0.12
N PRO A 249 33.74 -12.43 1.29
CA PRO A 249 32.90 -12.83 2.41
C PRO A 249 32.02 -11.67 2.96
N GLU A 250 32.47 -10.44 2.81
CA GLU A 250 31.76 -9.25 3.27
C GLU A 250 30.43 -9.05 2.51
N VAL A 251 30.33 -9.56 1.29
CA VAL A 251 29.10 -9.46 0.47
C VAL A 251 27.89 -10.05 1.19
N PHE A 252 28.08 -11.08 2.00
CA PHE A 252 27.02 -11.76 2.74
C PHE A 252 26.99 -11.42 4.24
N SER A 253 27.71 -10.39 4.66
CA SER A 253 27.80 -10.00 6.07
C SER A 253 26.64 -9.09 6.54
N GLY A 254 25.78 -8.66 5.62
CA GLY A 254 24.72 -7.68 5.90
C GLY A 254 25.15 -6.23 5.65
N LEU A 255 26.35 -5.99 5.15
CA LEU A 255 26.83 -4.68 4.77
C LEU A 255 26.12 -4.13 3.51
N MET A 256 26.25 -2.84 3.31
CA MET A 256 25.72 -2.12 2.16
C MET A 256 26.85 -1.37 1.45
N TRP A 257 26.68 -1.19 0.15
CA TRP A 257 27.65 -0.51 -0.71
C TRP A 257 26.95 0.51 -1.59
N THR A 258 27.70 1.48 -2.08
CA THR A 258 27.22 2.36 -3.15
C THR A 258 27.02 1.56 -4.44
N GLY A 259 26.17 2.05 -5.35
CA GLY A 259 26.00 1.41 -6.65
C GLY A 259 27.32 1.24 -7.40
N GLU A 260 28.22 2.21 -7.30
CA GLU A 260 29.55 2.15 -7.93
C GLU A 260 30.41 1.02 -7.33
N GLN A 261 30.46 0.90 -6.01
CA GLN A 261 31.16 -0.20 -5.32
C GLN A 261 30.55 -1.56 -5.65
N SER A 262 29.22 -1.60 -5.77
CA SER A 262 28.44 -2.82 -6.06
C SER A 262 28.76 -3.42 -7.43
N VAL A 263 29.18 -2.60 -8.41
CA VAL A 263 29.66 -3.09 -9.71
C VAL A 263 30.94 -3.90 -9.53
N SER A 264 31.91 -3.41 -8.73
CA SER A 264 33.18 -4.10 -8.49
C SER A 264 33.00 -5.42 -7.73
N LEU A 265 31.97 -5.51 -6.87
CA LEU A 265 31.62 -6.72 -6.11
C LEU A 265 30.80 -7.71 -6.92
N GLY A 266 30.33 -7.32 -8.10
CA GLY A 266 29.45 -8.14 -8.93
C GLY A 266 28.00 -8.22 -8.44
N LEU A 267 27.62 -7.37 -7.48
CA LEU A 267 26.22 -7.21 -7.04
C LEU A 267 25.37 -6.48 -8.08
N VAL A 268 25.98 -5.60 -8.86
CA VAL A 268 25.35 -4.82 -9.95
C VAL A 268 26.15 -5.06 -11.23
N ASP A 269 25.49 -5.12 -12.37
CA ASP A 269 26.12 -5.37 -13.67
C ASP A 269 26.71 -4.09 -14.29
N ALA A 270 26.01 -2.97 -14.15
CA ALA A 270 26.45 -1.67 -14.68
C ALA A 270 25.69 -0.52 -14.02
N LEU A 271 26.20 0.67 -14.19
CA LEU A 271 25.49 1.90 -13.80
C LEU A 271 24.45 2.26 -14.87
N GLY A 272 23.25 2.65 -14.41
CA GLY A 272 22.14 3.02 -15.31
C GLY A 272 20.85 3.28 -14.55
N SER A 273 19.99 4.10 -15.14
CA SER A 273 18.62 4.36 -14.66
C SER A 273 17.59 3.48 -15.36
N SER A 274 16.36 3.45 -14.87
CA SER A 274 15.25 2.77 -15.54
C SER A 274 15.02 3.25 -16.96
N ARG A 275 15.21 4.56 -17.19
CA ARG A 275 15.13 5.15 -18.51
C ARG A 275 16.24 4.63 -19.43
N TYR A 276 17.49 4.63 -18.96
CA TYR A 276 18.63 4.08 -19.69
C TYR A 276 18.40 2.62 -20.06
N VAL A 277 17.92 1.83 -19.14
CA VAL A 277 17.63 0.40 -19.38
C VAL A 277 16.55 0.22 -20.45
N ALA A 278 15.48 1.03 -20.39
CA ALA A 278 14.41 0.97 -21.39
C ALA A 278 14.91 1.41 -22.77
N GLU A 279 15.64 2.52 -22.87
CA GLU A 279 16.06 3.11 -24.15
C GLU A 279 17.23 2.38 -24.78
N GLU A 280 18.29 2.07 -24.00
CA GLU A 280 19.56 1.59 -24.53
C GLU A 280 19.75 0.06 -24.38
N VAL A 281 19.15 -0.55 -23.37
CA VAL A 281 19.33 -1.99 -23.12
C VAL A 281 18.21 -2.81 -23.75
N ILE A 282 16.96 -2.40 -23.54
CA ILE A 282 15.78 -3.06 -24.13
C ILE A 282 15.54 -2.53 -25.56
N GLY A 283 15.93 -1.28 -25.83
CA GLY A 283 15.75 -0.64 -27.13
C GLY A 283 14.34 -0.11 -27.37
N GLN A 284 13.56 0.13 -26.29
CA GLN A 284 12.19 0.59 -26.40
C GLN A 284 11.89 1.76 -25.48
N LYS A 285 11.73 2.95 -26.06
CA LYS A 285 11.50 4.23 -25.37
C LYS A 285 10.11 4.37 -24.76
N ASN A 286 9.13 3.68 -25.35
CA ASN A 286 7.78 3.70 -24.83
C ASN A 286 7.73 2.86 -23.56
N VAL A 287 7.40 3.46 -22.42
CA VAL A 287 7.33 2.79 -21.11
C VAL A 287 5.89 2.81 -20.61
N VAL A 288 5.38 1.66 -20.23
CA VAL A 288 4.05 1.48 -19.64
C VAL A 288 4.21 0.98 -18.21
N ASP A 289 3.64 1.72 -17.27
CA ASP A 289 3.69 1.42 -15.83
C ASP A 289 2.56 0.44 -15.45
N TYR A 290 2.94 -0.76 -15.00
CA TYR A 290 2.03 -1.80 -14.54
C TYR A 290 1.90 -1.84 -13.02
N THR A 291 2.60 -0.96 -12.31
CA THR A 291 2.62 -0.94 -10.83
C THR A 291 1.21 -0.83 -10.26
N GLN A 292 0.86 -1.75 -9.38
CA GLN A 292 -0.43 -1.69 -8.68
C GLN A 292 -0.34 -0.64 -7.57
N ARG A 293 -1.13 0.42 -7.69
CA ARG A 293 -1.25 1.44 -6.65
C ARG A 293 -2.59 1.28 -5.94
N THR A 294 -2.56 1.20 -4.63
CA THR A 294 -3.79 1.21 -3.84
C THR A 294 -4.43 2.59 -3.97
N ARG A 295 -5.66 2.66 -4.45
CA ARG A 295 -6.40 3.91 -4.53
C ARG A 295 -6.59 4.48 -3.14
N TRP A 296 -6.44 5.78 -2.97
CA TRP A 296 -6.76 6.46 -1.72
C TRP A 296 -8.22 6.21 -1.28
N VAL A 297 -9.14 6.02 -2.24
CA VAL A 297 -10.54 5.64 -2.00
C VAL A 297 -10.65 4.25 -1.39
N ASP A 298 -9.88 3.27 -1.88
CA ASP A 298 -9.88 1.90 -1.33
C ASP A 298 -9.30 1.88 0.09
N ARG A 299 -8.31 2.74 0.39
CA ARG A 299 -7.82 2.95 1.77
C ARG A 299 -8.91 3.52 2.67
N LEU A 300 -9.60 4.58 2.24
CA LEU A 300 -10.71 5.19 2.99
C LEU A 300 -11.87 4.22 3.18
N LEU A 301 -12.25 3.44 2.17
CA LEU A 301 -13.30 2.44 2.27
C LEU A 301 -12.92 1.34 3.26
N ASN A 302 -11.70 0.81 3.17
CA ASN A 302 -11.22 -0.22 4.11
C ASN A 302 -11.12 0.30 5.55
N GLU A 303 -10.72 1.55 5.75
CA GLU A 303 -10.69 2.19 7.07
C GLU A 303 -12.10 2.46 7.60
N THR A 304 -13.05 2.85 6.74
CA THR A 304 -14.44 3.07 7.12
C THR A 304 -15.19 1.75 7.35
N GLU A 305 -14.95 0.70 6.57
CA GLU A 305 -15.51 -0.63 6.83
C GLU A 305 -14.99 -1.21 8.15
N ALA A 306 -13.68 -1.07 8.43
CA ALA A 306 -13.11 -1.51 9.69
C ALA A 306 -13.66 -0.72 10.88
N SER A 307 -13.83 0.58 10.76
CA SER A 307 -14.41 1.43 11.81
C SER A 307 -15.92 1.22 11.95
N LEU A 308 -16.66 1.05 10.85
CA LEU A 308 -18.10 0.79 10.87
C LEU A 308 -18.42 -0.60 11.45
N SER A 309 -17.65 -1.62 11.07
CA SER A 309 -17.80 -2.97 11.62
C SER A 309 -17.47 -3.02 13.11
N ALA A 310 -16.44 -2.28 13.56
CA ALA A 310 -16.10 -2.14 14.98
C ALA A 310 -17.21 -1.40 15.77
N VAL A 311 -17.78 -0.34 15.20
CA VAL A 311 -18.90 0.41 15.82
C VAL A 311 -20.17 -0.43 15.86
N LEU A 312 -20.52 -1.11 14.76
CA LEU A 312 -21.67 -2.00 14.69
C LEU A 312 -21.49 -3.23 15.60
N GLY A 313 -20.30 -3.81 15.65
CA GLY A 313 -19.98 -4.91 16.56
C GLY A 313 -20.18 -4.52 18.03
N ARG A 314 -19.76 -3.31 18.42
CA ARG A 314 -19.99 -2.75 19.76
C ARG A 314 -21.46 -2.43 20.02
N ALA A 315 -22.15 -1.83 19.04
CA ALA A 315 -23.57 -1.46 19.18
C ALA A 315 -24.48 -2.69 19.26
N LEU A 316 -24.12 -3.79 18.59
CA LEU A 316 -24.87 -5.05 18.59
C LEU A 316 -24.42 -6.02 19.68
N GLY A 317 -23.46 -5.65 20.53
CA GLY A 317 -22.94 -6.53 21.60
C GLY A 317 -22.24 -7.78 21.07
N LEU A 318 -21.83 -7.80 19.79
CA LEU A 318 -21.18 -8.92 19.13
C LEU A 318 -19.64 -8.89 19.31
N ASP A 319 -19.14 -7.98 20.15
CA ASP A 319 -17.70 -7.86 20.45
C ASP A 319 -17.26 -8.98 21.39
N GLN A 320 -17.27 -10.20 20.87
CA GLN A 320 -16.62 -11.34 21.48
C GLN A 320 -15.13 -11.25 21.17
N ASN A 321 -14.42 -10.36 21.88
CA ASN A 321 -12.96 -10.37 21.96
C ASN A 321 -12.48 -11.61 22.75
N VAL A 322 -12.79 -12.80 22.25
CA VAL A 322 -12.04 -14.01 22.57
C VAL A 322 -10.97 -14.15 21.49
N ARG A 323 -9.93 -13.32 21.58
CA ARG A 323 -8.67 -13.59 20.88
C ARG A 323 -8.04 -14.80 21.58
N TRP A 324 -8.26 -15.99 21.04
CA TRP A 324 -7.38 -17.11 21.29
C TRP A 324 -6.02 -16.77 20.67
N ARG A 325 -5.08 -16.38 21.52
CA ARG A 325 -3.67 -16.22 21.16
C ARG A 325 -2.96 -17.56 21.24
#